data_b3a1e59ab622d55bab1ab7bcf39aaddc
#
_entry.id   b3a1e59ab622d55bab1ab7bcf39aaddc
#
_cell.length_a   1.000
_cell.length_b   1.000
_cell.length_c   1.000
_cell.angle_alpha   90.00
_cell.angle_beta   90.00
_cell.angle_gamma   90.00
#
_symmetry.space_group_name_H-M   'P 1'
#
loop_
_entity.id
_entity.type
_entity.pdbx_description
1 polymer ?
#
loop_
_entity_poly.entity_id
_entity_poly.type
_entity_poly.pdbx_seq_one_letter_code
_entity_poly.pdbx_strand_id
1 'polypeptide(L)'
;MIRKSLVNIKKYHEKQVQNSWFTTEDGIILGQKVTALATVGVYVPGGKAVYPSSVLMNVLPAKVAGVDRIVMCTPPGKDGKVYPSTLVAAKEAGVDEIYKVGGAQAIAAMAFGTESVPKVDKIVGPGNIYVALAKKAVFGYVSIDSIAGPSEILVLADETCLLYTSPSPRDRTR
;
A
#
# COMPACT_ATOMS: atom_id res chain seq x y z
N MET A 1 -15.78 3.13 -12.70
CA MET A 1 -15.65 2.88 -11.26
C MET A 1 -14.27 3.29 -10.73
N ILE A 2 -13.13 2.74 -11.18
CA ILE A 2 -11.76 3.04 -10.70
C ILE A 2 -11.48 4.54 -10.61
N ARG A 3 -11.71 5.32 -11.68
CA ARG A 3 -11.46 6.78 -11.67
C ARG A 3 -12.26 7.55 -10.63
N LYS A 4 -13.54 7.17 -10.39
CA LYS A 4 -14.36 7.80 -9.35
C LYS A 4 -13.81 7.52 -7.95
N SER A 5 -13.41 6.27 -7.67
CA SER A 5 -12.78 5.89 -6.41
C SER A 5 -11.44 6.61 -6.22
N LEU A 6 -10.62 6.70 -7.27
CA LEU A 6 -9.34 7.42 -7.26
C LEU A 6 -9.53 8.87 -6.79
N VAL A 7 -10.48 9.60 -7.39
CA VAL A 7 -10.77 11.00 -7.01
C VAL A 7 -11.16 11.12 -5.54
N ASN A 8 -12.04 10.24 -5.06
CA ASN A 8 -12.50 10.26 -3.68
C ASN A 8 -11.38 9.96 -2.69
N ILE A 9 -10.57 8.92 -2.96
CA ILE A 9 -9.44 8.52 -2.11
C ILE A 9 -8.40 9.66 -2.07
N LYS A 10 -8.04 10.21 -3.23
CA LYS A 10 -7.09 11.32 -3.31
C LYS A 10 -7.57 12.52 -2.48
N LYS A 11 -8.82 12.96 -2.68
CA LYS A 11 -9.43 14.08 -1.94
C LYS A 11 -9.41 13.87 -0.42
N TYR A 12 -9.63 12.63 0.03
CA TYR A 12 -9.55 12.29 1.45
C TYR A 12 -8.12 12.45 1.98
N HIS A 13 -7.14 11.86 1.30
CA HIS A 13 -5.75 11.88 1.75
C HIS A 13 -5.08 13.25 1.63
N GLU A 14 -5.52 14.13 0.73
CA GLU A 14 -5.07 15.52 0.66
C GLU A 14 -5.31 16.29 1.98
N LYS A 15 -6.29 15.87 2.80
CA LYS A 15 -6.54 16.45 4.13
C LYS A 15 -5.60 15.94 5.22
N GLN A 16 -4.81 14.91 4.94
CA GLN A 16 -3.87 14.30 5.89
C GLN A 16 -2.43 14.79 5.70
N VAL A 17 -2.17 15.62 4.70
CA VAL A 17 -0.85 16.20 4.45
C VAL A 17 -0.43 17.07 5.63
N GLN A 18 0.74 16.78 6.18
CA GLN A 18 1.32 17.55 7.27
C GLN A 18 2.32 18.56 6.71
N ASN A 19 2.29 19.78 7.26
CA ASN A 19 3.23 20.83 6.90
C ASN A 19 4.40 20.87 7.88
N SER A 20 5.59 21.25 7.38
CA SER A 20 6.70 21.61 8.24
C SER A 20 6.36 22.89 9.04
N TRP A 21 6.85 22.97 10.27
CA TRP A 21 6.69 24.17 11.10
C TRP A 21 7.97 24.48 11.88
N PHE A 22 8.21 25.74 12.14
CA PHE A 22 9.38 26.22 12.87
C PHE A 22 8.97 27.37 13.80
N THR A 23 9.57 27.43 15.00
CA THR A 23 9.49 28.55 15.93
C THR A 23 10.88 29.10 16.16
N THR A 24 10.97 30.40 16.43
CA THR A 24 12.26 31.08 16.72
C THR A 24 12.10 31.92 17.99
N GLU A 25 12.93 31.66 18.98
CA GLU A 25 12.99 32.41 20.23
C GLU A 25 14.45 32.60 20.62
N ASP A 26 14.85 33.84 20.94
CA ASP A 26 16.17 34.22 21.49
C ASP A 26 17.39 33.49 20.85
N GLY A 27 17.42 33.40 19.53
CA GLY A 27 18.52 32.76 18.81
C GLY A 27 18.40 31.22 18.71
N ILE A 28 17.31 30.62 19.18
CA ILE A 28 17.01 29.21 19.09
C ILE A 28 15.96 28.99 18.01
N ILE A 29 16.20 28.06 17.08
CA ILE A 29 15.23 27.62 16.07
C ILE A 29 14.83 26.20 16.42
N LEU A 30 13.54 25.97 16.69
CA LEU A 30 12.94 24.66 16.90
C LEU A 30 11.89 24.41 15.83
N GLY A 31 11.75 23.16 15.40
CA GLY A 31 10.74 22.84 14.40
C GLY A 31 10.70 21.39 13.99
N GLN A 32 9.75 21.08 13.14
CA GLN A 32 9.59 19.78 12.51
C GLN A 32 9.60 19.94 10.99
N LYS A 33 10.60 19.35 10.34
CA LYS A 33 10.68 19.28 8.89
C LYS A 33 10.01 18.00 8.41
N VAL A 34 8.95 18.12 7.62
CA VAL A 34 8.26 17.01 6.97
C VAL A 34 8.71 16.95 5.51
N THR A 35 9.25 15.82 5.09
CA THR A 35 9.70 15.59 3.71
C THR A 35 9.13 14.29 3.18
N ALA A 36 8.81 14.26 1.89
CA ALA A 36 8.41 13.04 1.22
C ALA A 36 9.56 12.01 1.19
N LEU A 37 9.21 10.73 1.14
CA LEU A 37 10.15 9.66 0.86
C LEU A 37 10.51 9.67 -0.63
N ALA A 38 11.72 9.28 -1.00
CA ALA A 38 12.13 9.21 -2.40
C ALA A 38 11.44 8.04 -3.12
N THR A 39 11.47 6.86 -2.53
CA THR A 39 10.93 5.64 -3.19
C THR A 39 10.08 4.81 -2.22
N VAL A 40 8.87 4.45 -2.66
CA VAL A 40 7.96 3.58 -1.89
C VAL A 40 7.66 2.31 -2.67
N GLY A 41 7.81 1.17 -2.01
CA GLY A 41 7.42 -0.14 -2.50
C GLY A 41 6.00 -0.49 -2.08
N VAL A 42 5.15 -0.81 -3.05
CA VAL A 42 3.77 -1.22 -2.83
C VAL A 42 3.63 -2.71 -3.11
N TYR A 43 3.28 -3.49 -2.11
CA TYR A 43 2.93 -4.89 -2.30
C TYR A 43 1.43 -5.02 -2.53
N VAL A 44 1.05 -5.61 -3.66
CA VAL A 44 -0.35 -5.88 -4.01
C VAL A 44 -0.55 -7.39 -4.08
N PRO A 45 -1.40 -7.97 -3.22
CA PRO A 45 -1.67 -9.40 -3.29
C PRO A 45 -2.35 -9.78 -4.60
N GLY A 46 -2.09 -11.01 -5.04
CA GLY A 46 -2.67 -11.59 -6.25
C GLY A 46 -2.87 -13.10 -6.08
N GLY A 47 -3.28 -13.78 -7.12
CA GLY A 47 -3.49 -15.22 -7.14
C GLY A 47 -4.97 -15.59 -7.08
N LYS A 48 -5.56 -15.76 -5.87
CA LYS A 48 -6.97 -16.22 -5.75
C LYS A 48 -7.98 -15.10 -5.97
N ALA A 49 -7.65 -13.86 -5.65
CA ALA A 49 -8.52 -12.71 -5.81
C ALA A 49 -7.75 -11.51 -6.36
N VAL A 50 -8.47 -10.58 -6.97
CA VAL A 50 -7.92 -9.39 -7.61
C VAL A 50 -8.32 -8.16 -6.81
N TYR A 51 -7.33 -7.37 -6.41
CA TYR A 51 -7.53 -6.24 -5.51
C TYR A 51 -7.08 -4.89 -6.13
N PRO A 52 -7.80 -4.36 -7.14
CA PRO A 52 -7.47 -3.03 -7.66
C PRO A 52 -7.63 -1.94 -6.60
N SER A 53 -8.48 -2.16 -5.59
CA SER A 53 -8.62 -1.28 -4.43
C SER A 53 -7.33 -1.18 -3.61
N SER A 54 -6.59 -2.30 -3.43
CA SER A 54 -5.31 -2.27 -2.72
C SER A 54 -4.26 -1.42 -3.45
N VAL A 55 -4.30 -1.38 -4.78
CA VAL A 55 -3.46 -0.46 -5.55
C VAL A 55 -3.79 0.99 -5.20
N LEU A 56 -5.07 1.38 -5.33
CA LEU A 56 -5.49 2.76 -5.09
C LEU A 56 -5.21 3.20 -3.64
N MET A 57 -5.54 2.34 -2.66
CA MET A 57 -5.41 2.66 -1.23
C MET A 57 -3.96 2.78 -0.75
N ASN A 58 -2.98 2.23 -1.47
CA ASN A 58 -1.56 2.35 -1.13
C ASN A 58 -0.83 3.40 -1.99
N VAL A 59 -1.15 3.46 -3.29
CA VAL A 59 -0.46 4.35 -4.23
C VAL A 59 -0.89 5.81 -4.06
N LEU A 60 -2.19 6.06 -3.92
CA LEU A 60 -2.69 7.44 -3.84
C LEU A 60 -2.22 8.20 -2.60
N PRO A 61 -2.20 7.61 -1.39
CA PRO A 61 -1.57 8.26 -0.23
C PRO A 61 -0.09 8.59 -0.46
N ALA A 62 0.67 7.69 -1.10
CA ALA A 62 2.07 7.93 -1.42
C ALA A 62 2.24 9.10 -2.43
N LYS A 63 1.41 9.15 -3.48
CA LYS A 63 1.42 10.29 -4.43
C LYS A 63 1.01 11.61 -3.77
N VAL A 64 0.01 11.59 -2.88
CA VAL A 64 -0.40 12.79 -2.12
C VAL A 64 0.69 13.24 -1.16
N ALA A 65 1.44 12.31 -0.57
CA ALA A 65 2.60 12.62 0.28
C ALA A 65 3.81 13.15 -0.51
N GLY A 66 3.75 13.19 -1.85
CA GLY A 66 4.82 13.71 -2.70
C GLY A 66 5.96 12.72 -2.96
N VAL A 67 5.70 11.40 -2.85
CA VAL A 67 6.70 10.37 -3.18
C VAL A 67 7.06 10.43 -4.67
N ASP A 68 8.36 10.50 -4.97
CA ASP A 68 8.85 10.64 -6.35
C ASP A 68 8.65 9.36 -7.16
N ARG A 69 9.01 8.20 -6.59
CA ARG A 69 8.99 6.91 -7.29
C ARG A 69 8.19 5.86 -6.52
N ILE A 70 7.24 5.23 -7.20
CA ILE A 70 6.43 4.15 -6.65
C ILE A 70 6.67 2.86 -7.43
N VAL A 71 7.19 1.87 -6.73
CA VAL A 71 7.50 0.53 -7.23
C VAL A 71 6.46 -0.45 -6.72
N MET A 72 5.80 -1.17 -7.60
CA MET A 72 4.77 -2.15 -7.23
C MET A 72 5.23 -3.57 -7.50
N CYS A 73 5.14 -4.43 -6.48
CA CYS A 73 5.31 -5.88 -6.61
C CYS A 73 3.96 -6.59 -6.47
N THR A 74 3.64 -7.48 -7.40
CA THR A 74 2.42 -8.29 -7.37
C THR A 74 2.68 -9.66 -7.99
N PRO A 75 2.21 -10.76 -7.37
CA PRO A 75 2.38 -12.08 -7.95
C PRO A 75 1.58 -12.19 -9.25
N PRO A 76 2.14 -12.81 -10.30
CA PRO A 76 1.42 -13.10 -11.51
C PRO A 76 0.39 -14.21 -11.31
N GLY A 77 -0.59 -14.29 -12.18
CA GLY A 77 -1.48 -15.43 -12.28
C GLY A 77 -0.77 -16.69 -12.82
N LYS A 78 -1.50 -17.79 -12.96
CA LYS A 78 -0.98 -19.06 -13.48
C LYS A 78 -0.45 -18.95 -14.91
N ASP A 79 -0.96 -17.99 -15.67
CA ASP A 79 -0.55 -17.67 -17.04
C ASP A 79 0.68 -16.72 -17.11
N GLY A 80 1.29 -16.41 -15.98
CA GLY A 80 2.42 -15.49 -15.88
C GLY A 80 2.07 -14.02 -16.08
N LYS A 81 0.78 -13.67 -16.14
CA LYS A 81 0.31 -12.29 -16.36
C LYS A 81 -0.25 -11.67 -15.07
N VAL A 82 -0.16 -10.36 -14.99
CA VAL A 82 -0.86 -9.59 -13.95
C VAL A 82 -2.27 -9.30 -14.43
N TYR A 83 -3.23 -9.38 -13.53
CA TYR A 83 -4.63 -9.12 -13.87
C TYR A 83 -4.84 -7.73 -14.47
N PRO A 84 -5.61 -7.60 -15.58
CA PRO A 84 -5.83 -6.33 -16.27
C PRO A 84 -6.36 -5.22 -15.36
N SER A 85 -7.28 -5.53 -14.44
CA SER A 85 -7.83 -4.54 -13.50
C SER A 85 -6.81 -3.99 -12.52
N THR A 86 -5.82 -4.79 -12.10
CA THR A 86 -4.68 -4.35 -11.30
C THR A 86 -3.79 -3.40 -12.10
N LEU A 87 -3.48 -3.75 -13.35
CA LEU A 87 -2.67 -2.90 -14.24
C LEU A 87 -3.35 -1.57 -14.55
N VAL A 88 -4.66 -1.59 -14.82
CA VAL A 88 -5.44 -0.36 -15.03
C VAL A 88 -5.42 0.51 -13.79
N ALA A 89 -5.64 -0.06 -12.59
CA ALA A 89 -5.58 0.68 -11.34
C ALA A 89 -4.18 1.26 -11.10
N ALA A 90 -3.12 0.51 -11.36
CA ALA A 90 -1.74 0.96 -11.21
C ALA A 90 -1.42 2.13 -12.16
N LYS A 91 -1.80 2.02 -13.43
CA LYS A 91 -1.63 3.08 -14.43
C LYS A 91 -2.38 4.35 -14.06
N GLU A 92 -3.66 4.24 -13.70
CA GLU A 92 -4.49 5.40 -13.31
C GLU A 92 -4.02 6.05 -12.01
N ALA A 93 -3.47 5.28 -11.06
CA ALA A 93 -2.93 5.79 -9.81
C ALA A 93 -1.52 6.40 -9.95
N GLY A 94 -0.81 6.12 -11.05
CA GLY A 94 0.53 6.64 -11.31
C GLY A 94 1.65 5.82 -10.69
N VAL A 95 1.57 4.48 -10.75
CA VAL A 95 2.67 3.58 -10.43
C VAL A 95 3.75 3.70 -11.51
N ASP A 96 5.01 3.83 -11.10
CA ASP A 96 6.12 4.03 -12.03
C ASP A 96 6.64 2.69 -12.57
N GLU A 97 6.72 1.66 -11.73
CA GLU A 97 7.26 0.35 -12.11
C GLU A 97 6.44 -0.80 -11.50
N ILE A 98 6.29 -1.89 -12.26
CA ILE A 98 5.56 -3.08 -11.84
C ILE A 98 6.42 -4.32 -12.02
N TYR A 99 6.63 -5.07 -10.94
CA TYR A 99 7.37 -6.33 -10.92
C TYR A 99 6.46 -7.52 -10.64
N LYS A 100 6.56 -8.54 -11.46
CA LYS A 100 5.77 -9.78 -11.36
C LYS A 100 6.39 -10.75 -10.34
N VAL A 101 6.48 -10.33 -9.10
CA VAL A 101 7.02 -11.13 -8.00
C VAL A 101 6.13 -10.99 -6.78
N GLY A 102 5.92 -12.07 -6.04
CA GLY A 102 5.07 -12.12 -4.86
C GLY A 102 5.74 -12.77 -3.67
N GLY A 103 5.02 -12.82 -2.54
CA GLY A 103 5.49 -13.49 -1.33
C GLY A 103 6.64 -12.76 -0.61
N ALA A 104 7.34 -13.49 0.26
CA ALA A 104 8.46 -12.97 1.03
C ALA A 104 9.61 -12.45 0.14
N GLN A 105 9.81 -13.07 -1.03
CA GLN A 105 10.84 -12.69 -1.98
C GLN A 105 10.64 -11.27 -2.50
N ALA A 106 9.38 -10.86 -2.75
CA ALA A 106 9.07 -9.50 -3.18
C ALA A 106 9.43 -8.47 -2.10
N ILE A 107 9.15 -8.79 -0.85
CA ILE A 107 9.49 -7.94 0.29
C ILE A 107 11.01 -7.81 0.44
N ALA A 108 11.74 -8.93 0.37
CA ALA A 108 13.20 -8.92 0.44
C ALA A 108 13.83 -8.15 -0.73
N ALA A 109 13.31 -8.33 -1.96
CA ALA A 109 13.79 -7.61 -3.13
C ALA A 109 13.60 -6.08 -2.99
N MET A 110 12.45 -5.62 -2.51
CA MET A 110 12.22 -4.20 -2.25
C MET A 110 13.05 -3.66 -1.08
N ALA A 111 13.27 -4.47 -0.03
CA ALA A 111 14.01 -4.02 1.15
C ALA A 111 15.51 -3.85 0.90
N PHE A 112 16.12 -4.77 0.17
CA PHE A 112 17.56 -4.81 -0.03
C PHE A 112 17.99 -4.33 -1.43
N GLY A 113 17.09 -4.35 -2.38
CA GLY A 113 17.37 -4.12 -3.78
C GLY A 113 17.92 -5.39 -4.45
N THR A 114 17.75 -5.46 -5.75
CA THR A 114 18.33 -6.47 -6.63
C THR A 114 18.79 -5.79 -7.92
N GLU A 115 19.39 -6.51 -8.83
CA GLU A 115 19.73 -5.99 -10.15
C GLU A 115 18.51 -5.39 -10.89
N SER A 116 17.32 -6.00 -10.70
CA SER A 116 16.09 -5.59 -11.40
C SER A 116 15.15 -4.76 -10.54
N VAL A 117 15.02 -5.07 -9.25
CA VAL A 117 14.09 -4.39 -8.33
C VAL A 117 14.86 -3.40 -7.48
N PRO A 118 14.56 -2.09 -7.55
CA PRO A 118 15.26 -1.10 -6.76
C PRO A 118 14.94 -1.24 -5.27
N LYS A 119 15.93 -0.90 -4.43
CA LYS A 119 15.71 -0.71 -2.99
C LYS A 119 14.74 0.45 -2.77
N VAL A 120 13.84 0.30 -1.79
CA VAL A 120 12.86 1.32 -1.42
C VAL A 120 13.06 1.81 0.01
N ASP A 121 12.53 2.98 0.33
CA ASP A 121 12.61 3.58 1.68
C ASP A 121 11.51 3.04 2.60
N LYS A 122 10.36 2.67 2.02
CA LYS A 122 9.22 2.13 2.77
C LYS A 122 8.47 1.09 1.93
N ILE A 123 8.03 0.01 2.59
CA ILE A 123 7.18 -1.02 1.99
C ILE A 123 5.79 -0.93 2.61
N VAL A 124 4.78 -0.80 1.77
CA VAL A 124 3.37 -0.73 2.16
C VAL A 124 2.55 -1.79 1.43
N GLY A 125 1.39 -2.09 1.97
CA GLY A 125 0.42 -2.99 1.35
C GLY A 125 0.17 -4.28 2.13
N PRO A 126 -1.05 -4.83 1.99
CA PRO A 126 -1.45 -6.06 2.66
C PRO A 126 -0.82 -7.30 2.01
N GLY A 127 -0.73 -8.39 2.76
CA GLY A 127 -0.25 -9.66 2.24
C GLY A 127 -0.67 -10.82 3.13
N ASN A 128 -0.31 -12.03 2.73
CA ASN A 128 -0.51 -13.22 3.53
C ASN A 128 0.51 -13.27 4.70
N ILE A 129 0.43 -14.31 5.53
CA ILE A 129 1.30 -14.48 6.70
C ILE A 129 2.80 -14.43 6.32
N TYR A 130 3.20 -14.97 5.18
CA TYR A 130 4.60 -14.96 4.73
C TYR A 130 5.08 -13.54 4.40
N VAL A 131 4.21 -12.74 3.79
CA VAL A 131 4.49 -11.31 3.51
C VAL A 131 4.55 -10.51 4.82
N ALA A 132 3.64 -10.76 5.75
CA ALA A 132 3.64 -10.10 7.06
C ALA A 132 4.91 -10.42 7.87
N LEU A 133 5.32 -11.69 7.90
CA LEU A 133 6.55 -12.12 8.56
C LEU A 133 7.80 -11.55 7.88
N ALA A 134 7.82 -11.51 6.54
CA ALA A 134 8.92 -10.90 5.80
C ALA A 134 9.02 -9.39 6.09
N LYS A 135 7.90 -8.66 6.11
CA LYS A 135 7.88 -7.24 6.50
C LYS A 135 8.42 -7.03 7.91
N LYS A 136 8.01 -7.89 8.85
CA LYS A 136 8.55 -7.87 10.22
C LYS A 136 10.06 -8.10 10.25
N ALA A 137 10.57 -9.06 9.46
CA ALA A 137 11.99 -9.40 9.41
C ALA A 137 12.87 -8.28 8.84
N VAL A 138 12.34 -7.51 7.88
CA VAL A 138 13.10 -6.39 7.25
C VAL A 138 12.87 -5.04 7.94
N PHE A 139 12.00 -4.98 8.95
CA PHE A 139 11.76 -3.76 9.70
C PHE A 139 13.04 -3.30 10.41
N GLY A 140 13.43 -2.05 10.20
CA GLY A 140 14.71 -1.50 10.65
C GLY A 140 15.72 -1.34 9.50
N TYR A 141 15.72 -2.25 8.51
CA TYR A 141 16.45 -2.05 7.24
C TYR A 141 15.67 -1.19 6.25
N VAL A 142 14.35 -1.31 6.29
CA VAL A 142 13.39 -0.53 5.51
C VAL A 142 12.19 -0.22 6.41
N SER A 143 11.57 0.94 6.22
CA SER A 143 10.31 1.26 6.91
C SER A 143 9.16 0.42 6.36
N ILE A 144 8.17 0.11 7.19
CA ILE A 144 6.93 -0.58 6.76
C ILE A 144 5.70 0.21 7.20
N ASP A 145 4.53 -0.13 6.66
CA ASP A 145 3.25 0.44 7.10
C ASP A 145 2.87 -0.03 8.51
N SER A 146 2.69 -1.36 8.67
CA SER A 146 2.40 -1.97 9.97
C SER A 146 2.73 -3.46 9.95
N ILE A 147 2.88 -4.03 11.16
CA ILE A 147 2.88 -5.49 11.36
C ILE A 147 1.42 -5.89 11.50
N ALA A 148 0.88 -6.58 10.49
CA ALA A 148 -0.50 -7.02 10.49
C ALA A 148 -0.77 -7.99 11.64
N GLY A 149 -1.83 -7.72 12.39
CA GLY A 149 -2.35 -8.53 13.48
C GLY A 149 -3.85 -8.84 13.29
N PRO A 150 -4.53 -9.39 14.31
CA PRO A 150 -5.98 -9.54 14.30
C PRO A 150 -6.66 -8.20 14.06
N SER A 151 -7.70 -8.19 13.22
CA SER A 151 -8.47 -7.00 12.89
C SER A 151 -9.92 -7.16 13.30
N GLU A 152 -10.49 -6.12 13.86
CA GLU A 152 -11.93 -5.99 14.06
C GLU A 152 -12.52 -5.17 12.91
N ILE A 153 -13.75 -5.53 12.51
CA ILE A 153 -14.44 -4.89 11.38
C ILE A 153 -15.81 -4.44 11.83
N LEU A 154 -16.10 -3.15 11.65
CA LEU A 154 -17.44 -2.61 11.71
C LEU A 154 -18.02 -2.55 10.30
N VAL A 155 -19.10 -3.28 10.04
CA VAL A 155 -19.84 -3.23 8.78
C VAL A 155 -21.02 -2.27 8.96
N LEU A 156 -20.96 -1.13 8.27
CA LEU A 156 -22.09 -0.21 8.16
C LEU A 156 -22.83 -0.53 6.86
N ALA A 157 -24.06 -0.99 6.99
CA ALA A 157 -24.86 -1.42 5.86
C ALA A 157 -26.31 -0.96 6.04
N ASP A 158 -26.97 -0.70 4.93
CA ASP A 158 -28.40 -0.44 4.84
C ASP A 158 -29.11 -1.53 4.02
N GLU A 159 -30.38 -1.34 3.73
CA GLU A 159 -31.20 -2.27 2.93
C GLU A 159 -30.73 -2.46 1.49
N THR A 160 -29.86 -1.57 0.98
CA THR A 160 -29.28 -1.68 -0.36
C THR A 160 -28.01 -2.52 -0.39
N CYS A 161 -27.47 -2.92 0.78
CA CYS A 161 -26.23 -3.66 0.92
C CYS A 161 -26.47 -5.17 0.88
N LEU A 162 -25.67 -5.87 0.06
CA LEU A 162 -25.68 -7.32 -0.03
C LEU A 162 -24.85 -7.95 1.12
N LEU A 163 -25.42 -8.00 2.32
CA LEU A 163 -24.73 -8.48 3.54
C LEU A 163 -24.20 -9.91 3.45
N TYR A 164 -24.82 -10.78 2.64
CA TYR A 164 -24.35 -12.15 2.45
C TYR A 164 -22.98 -12.25 1.73
N THR A 165 -22.49 -11.17 1.14
CA THR A 165 -21.14 -11.10 0.55
C THR A 165 -20.05 -10.77 1.56
N SER A 166 -20.44 -10.45 2.81
CA SER A 166 -19.54 -10.10 3.92
C SER A 166 -19.70 -11.13 5.05
N PRO A 167 -19.12 -12.35 4.91
CA PRO A 167 -19.29 -13.40 5.92
C PRO A 167 -18.72 -12.96 7.26
N SER A 168 -19.51 -13.14 8.33
CA SER A 168 -19.07 -12.90 9.70
C SER A 168 -18.00 -13.93 10.10
N PRO A 169 -16.98 -13.56 10.88
CA PRO A 169 -16.06 -14.52 11.50
C PRO A 169 -16.76 -15.62 12.32
N ARG A 170 -17.97 -15.34 12.80
CA ARG A 170 -18.81 -16.33 13.53
C ARG A 170 -19.44 -17.38 12.63
N ASP A 171 -19.53 -17.17 11.33
CA ASP A 171 -20.13 -18.11 10.38
C ASP A 171 -19.26 -19.36 10.16
N ARG A 172 -17.99 -19.34 10.61
CA ARG A 172 -17.06 -20.48 10.56
C ARG A 172 -17.24 -21.48 11.71
N THR A 173 -18.09 -21.20 12.68
CA THR A 173 -18.28 -22.02 13.89
C THR A 173 -19.59 -22.84 13.86
N ARG A 174 -20.22 -22.97 12.69
CA ARG A 174 -21.38 -23.86 12.47
C ARG A 174 -21.05 -25.01 11.55
#